data_3a9c3718fa6368526439b31b5e0d74a2
#
_entry.id   3a9c3718fa6368526439b31b5e0d74a2
#
_cell.length_a   1.000
_cell.length_b   1.000
_cell.length_c   1.000
_cell.angle_alpha   90.00
_cell.angle_beta   90.00
_cell.angle_gamma   90.00
#
_symmetry.space_group_name_H-M   'P 1'
#
loop_
_entity.id
_entity.type
_entity.pdbx_description
1 polymer ?
#
loop_
_entity_poly.entity_id
_entity_poly.type
_entity_poly.pdbx_seq_one_letter_code
_entity_poly.pdbx_strand_id
1 'polypeptide(L)'
;MRIGLGGRPVRGVLPAALALTVLVSLAACRPDLTPPGAPTSWPAASARLWRWQWQLDGALDLTVEADVFVLDPVATTSAQTGELRALDRRLVCQVHVGSVHPQDPDATRFPPQVRGATAARTGRSWLDVRRWEALRPVLADRFRLCRGKGFGAVLLADADGYARSPGFPLEFDDQLQFNRRVAGLARSLDLSPGLLGNLGQVAALEPDFDFAVDEECVRLKRCAKLLPFVDAGKPVFHVEYAGTLTDFCVTSVGYGFASIRKNRTLDAWRLPCPAP
;
A
#
# COMPACT_ATOMS: atom_id res chain seq x y z
N MET A 1 -12.01 99.28 -16.58
CA MET A 1 -12.46 99.85 -17.86
C MET A 1 -12.71 98.71 -18.86
N ARG A 2 -13.93 98.64 -19.37
CA ARG A 2 -14.41 97.80 -20.52
C ARG A 2 -14.45 96.27 -20.24
N ILE A 3 -15.63 95.69 -20.09
CA ILE A 3 -16.74 95.37 -21.00
C ILE A 3 -16.37 94.22 -21.94
N GLY A 4 -17.15 93.18 -21.87
CA GLY A 4 -17.59 92.46 -23.08
C GLY A 4 -17.93 91.01 -22.81
N LEU A 5 -19.23 90.71 -22.64
CA LEU A 5 -20.10 89.84 -23.43
C LEU A 5 -19.52 88.43 -23.70
N GLY A 6 -20.04 87.34 -23.21
CA GLY A 6 -21.37 86.86 -23.50
C GLY A 6 -21.27 85.79 -24.59
N GLY A 7 -21.48 84.55 -24.23
CA GLY A 7 -21.59 83.43 -25.17
C GLY A 7 -21.90 82.15 -24.50
N ARG A 8 -23.16 81.77 -24.42
CA ARG A 8 -23.63 80.44 -24.06
C ARG A 8 -23.38 79.48 -25.23
N PRO A 9 -22.81 78.32 -25.01
CA PRO A 9 -22.90 77.23 -25.99
C PRO A 9 -24.04 76.26 -25.66
N VAL A 10 -24.60 75.83 -26.71
CA VAL A 10 -25.69 74.89 -26.92
C VAL A 10 -25.37 73.50 -26.34
N ARG A 11 -26.36 72.92 -25.62
CA ARG A 11 -26.33 71.50 -25.21
C ARG A 11 -26.53 70.61 -26.44
N GLY A 12 -25.47 69.93 -26.84
CA GLY A 12 -25.54 68.80 -27.75
C GLY A 12 -25.88 67.53 -26.99
N VAL A 13 -26.97 66.90 -27.33
CA VAL A 13 -27.39 65.58 -26.84
C VAL A 13 -26.66 64.53 -27.72
N LEU A 14 -25.75 63.78 -27.14
CA LEU A 14 -25.18 62.60 -27.81
C LEU A 14 -26.05 61.35 -27.44
N PRO A 15 -26.35 60.48 -28.40
CA PRO A 15 -27.06 59.24 -28.11
C PRO A 15 -26.11 58.23 -27.48
N ALA A 16 -26.56 57.62 -26.38
CA ALA A 16 -25.91 56.50 -25.73
C ALA A 16 -26.03 55.26 -26.62
N ALA A 17 -24.89 54.84 -27.21
CA ALA A 17 -24.78 53.53 -27.85
C ALA A 17 -24.62 52.45 -26.78
N LEU A 18 -25.67 51.63 -26.62
CA LEU A 18 -25.62 50.42 -25.75
C LEU A 18 -24.74 49.40 -26.47
N ALA A 19 -23.50 49.23 -26.01
CA ALA A 19 -22.65 48.13 -26.42
C ALA A 19 -23.05 46.87 -25.64
N LEU A 20 -23.73 45.94 -26.30
CA LEU A 20 -24.10 44.63 -25.78
C LEU A 20 -22.86 43.74 -25.82
N THR A 21 -22.09 43.65 -24.74
CA THR A 21 -20.99 42.69 -24.59
C THR A 21 -21.55 41.32 -24.37
N VAL A 22 -21.57 40.49 -25.42
CA VAL A 22 -21.84 39.03 -25.31
C VAL A 22 -20.63 38.39 -24.69
N LEU A 23 -20.72 38.02 -23.40
CA LEU A 23 -19.76 37.16 -22.73
C LEU A 23 -19.97 35.72 -23.26
N VAL A 24 -19.16 35.34 -24.26
CA VAL A 24 -19.03 33.95 -24.67
C VAL A 24 -18.22 33.23 -23.58
N SER A 25 -18.91 32.53 -22.69
CA SER A 25 -18.26 31.61 -21.74
C SER A 25 -17.69 30.43 -22.51
N LEU A 26 -16.42 30.49 -22.83
CA LEU A 26 -15.64 29.33 -23.28
C LEU A 26 -15.53 28.39 -22.09
N ALA A 27 -16.44 27.43 -22.00
CA ALA A 27 -16.25 26.25 -21.20
C ALA A 27 -15.05 25.49 -21.78
N ALA A 28 -13.86 25.83 -21.29
CA ALA A 28 -12.67 25.05 -21.58
C ALA A 28 -12.90 23.67 -20.98
N CYS A 29 -13.16 22.67 -21.81
CA CYS A 29 -12.95 21.28 -21.47
C CYS A 29 -11.48 21.16 -21.03
N ARG A 30 -11.22 21.17 -19.73
CA ARG A 30 -9.93 20.76 -19.19
C ARG A 30 -9.80 19.28 -19.53
N PRO A 31 -8.82 18.88 -20.35
CA PRO A 31 -8.54 17.47 -20.48
C PRO A 31 -8.21 16.97 -19.08
N ASP A 32 -8.82 15.86 -18.71
CA ASP A 32 -8.55 15.16 -17.45
C ASP A 32 -7.08 14.70 -17.54
N LEU A 33 -6.18 15.47 -16.94
CA LEU A 33 -4.75 15.19 -16.87
C LEU A 33 -4.44 14.17 -15.75
N THR A 34 -5.33 13.23 -15.54
CA THR A 34 -5.00 12.04 -14.75
C THR A 34 -3.95 11.27 -15.57
N PRO A 35 -2.70 11.14 -15.09
CA PRO A 35 -1.70 10.37 -15.83
C PRO A 35 -2.24 8.95 -16.03
N PRO A 36 -2.09 8.34 -17.21
CA PRO A 36 -2.46 6.95 -17.39
C PRO A 36 -1.64 6.09 -16.44
N GLY A 37 -2.30 5.53 -15.42
CA GLY A 37 -1.68 4.67 -14.42
C GLY A 37 -1.54 5.24 -13.02
N ALA A 38 -2.18 6.37 -12.68
CA ALA A 38 -2.37 6.68 -11.27
C ALA A 38 -3.03 5.45 -10.60
N PRO A 39 -2.42 4.86 -9.55
CA PRO A 39 -3.04 3.74 -8.88
C PRO A 39 -4.44 4.20 -8.47
N THR A 40 -5.46 3.46 -8.92
CA THR A 40 -6.78 3.59 -8.33
C THR A 40 -6.56 3.48 -6.84
N SER A 41 -6.88 4.55 -6.10
CA SER A 41 -6.65 4.65 -4.65
C SER A 41 -7.09 3.34 -4.01
N TRP A 42 -6.12 2.59 -3.61
CA TRP A 42 -6.31 1.33 -2.95
C TRP A 42 -6.22 1.58 -1.44
N PRO A 43 -7.22 1.16 -0.70
CA PRO A 43 -8.49 0.59 -1.12
C PRO A 43 -9.67 1.55 -0.93
N ALA A 44 -10.68 1.40 -1.76
CA ALA A 44 -11.98 2.04 -1.51
C ALA A 44 -12.61 1.53 -0.20
N ALA A 45 -13.49 2.33 0.40
CA ALA A 45 -14.22 2.00 1.64
C ALA A 45 -14.97 0.64 1.62
N SER A 46 -15.22 0.07 0.43
CA SER A 46 -15.80 -1.27 0.22
C SER A 46 -14.84 -2.44 0.48
N ALA A 47 -13.56 -2.16 0.71
CA ALA A 47 -12.52 -3.17 0.85
C ALA A 47 -12.67 -4.11 2.06
N ARG A 48 -13.49 -3.75 3.04
CA ARG A 48 -13.79 -4.61 4.21
C ARG A 48 -14.44 -5.95 3.82
N LEU A 49 -15.05 -6.04 2.64
CA LEU A 49 -15.72 -7.24 2.14
C LEU A 49 -14.86 -8.01 1.13
N TRP A 50 -13.62 -7.61 0.90
CA TRP A 50 -12.79 -8.26 -0.10
C TRP A 50 -12.37 -9.66 0.33
N ARG A 51 -12.63 -10.63 -0.55
CA ARG A 51 -12.05 -11.95 -0.47
C ARG A 51 -10.58 -11.87 -0.87
N TRP A 52 -9.70 -12.51 -0.14
CA TRP A 52 -8.30 -12.46 -0.46
C TRP A 52 -7.62 -13.82 -0.41
N GLN A 53 -6.51 -13.93 -1.11
CA GLN A 53 -5.63 -15.08 -1.14
C GLN A 53 -4.21 -14.64 -0.83
N TRP A 54 -3.53 -15.43 -0.03
CA TRP A 54 -2.10 -15.25 0.21
C TRP A 54 -1.40 -16.53 -0.21
N GLN A 55 -0.70 -16.50 -1.35
CA GLN A 55 -0.02 -17.67 -1.87
C GLN A 55 1.42 -17.33 -2.25
N LEU A 56 2.38 -17.94 -1.54
CA LEU A 56 3.81 -17.75 -1.76
C LEU A 56 4.52 -19.06 -2.15
N ASP A 57 3.82 -20.20 -2.05
CA ASP A 57 4.39 -21.50 -2.32
C ASP A 57 3.50 -22.32 -3.25
N GLY A 58 4.14 -23.24 -3.99
CA GLY A 58 3.48 -24.10 -4.96
C GLY A 58 3.06 -23.41 -6.26
N ALA A 59 2.42 -24.17 -7.15
CA ALA A 59 1.86 -23.64 -8.39
C ALA A 59 0.72 -22.66 -8.07
N LEU A 60 0.77 -21.46 -8.66
CA LEU A 60 -0.26 -20.45 -8.45
C LEU A 60 -1.61 -20.96 -8.97
N ASP A 61 -2.60 -21.00 -8.10
CA ASP A 61 -3.98 -21.36 -8.44
C ASP A 61 -4.77 -20.13 -8.88
N LEU A 62 -4.94 -20.00 -10.18
CA LEU A 62 -5.66 -18.90 -10.82
C LEU A 62 -7.19 -19.04 -10.70
N THR A 63 -7.70 -20.21 -10.26
CA THR A 63 -9.14 -20.48 -10.13
C THR A 63 -9.71 -20.01 -8.80
N VAL A 64 -8.86 -19.61 -7.86
CA VAL A 64 -9.29 -19.13 -6.53
C VAL A 64 -10.14 -17.87 -6.68
N GLU A 65 -11.37 -17.93 -6.19
CA GLU A 65 -12.27 -16.77 -6.17
C GLU A 65 -11.86 -15.79 -5.06
N ALA A 66 -10.91 -14.90 -5.36
CA ALA A 66 -10.47 -13.82 -4.48
C ALA A 66 -10.38 -12.50 -5.26
N ASP A 67 -10.64 -11.40 -4.57
CA ASP A 67 -10.54 -10.04 -5.14
C ASP A 67 -9.10 -9.51 -5.04
N VAL A 68 -8.35 -10.01 -4.05
CA VAL A 68 -6.97 -9.63 -3.75
C VAL A 68 -6.07 -10.85 -3.68
N PHE A 69 -4.93 -10.81 -4.35
CA PHE A 69 -3.89 -11.83 -4.28
C PHE A 69 -2.58 -11.24 -3.75
N VAL A 70 -2.06 -11.80 -2.67
CA VAL A 70 -0.70 -11.52 -2.18
C VAL A 70 0.21 -12.63 -2.67
N LEU A 71 1.22 -12.26 -3.47
CA LEU A 71 2.06 -13.19 -4.23
C LEU A 71 3.55 -12.86 -4.09
N ASP A 72 4.38 -13.88 -4.34
CA ASP A 72 5.83 -13.73 -4.47
C ASP A 72 6.17 -13.15 -5.87
N PRO A 73 6.83 -11.99 -5.96
CA PRO A 73 7.16 -11.38 -7.24
C PRO A 73 8.24 -12.16 -8.03
N VAL A 74 9.05 -12.96 -7.37
CA VAL A 74 10.10 -13.75 -8.05
C VAL A 74 9.49 -14.98 -8.69
N ALA A 75 8.64 -15.69 -7.97
CA ALA A 75 7.99 -16.91 -8.43
C ALA A 75 6.85 -16.63 -9.45
N THR A 76 6.14 -15.51 -9.31
CA THR A 76 4.99 -15.19 -10.15
C THR A 76 5.44 -14.60 -11.50
N THR A 77 4.92 -15.14 -12.62
CA THR A 77 5.24 -14.65 -13.97
C THR A 77 4.34 -13.46 -14.37
N SER A 78 4.80 -12.69 -15.37
CA SER A 78 3.98 -11.60 -15.95
C SER A 78 2.73 -12.10 -16.67
N ALA A 79 2.74 -13.34 -17.20
CA ALA A 79 1.56 -13.97 -17.78
C ALA A 79 0.50 -14.20 -16.70
N GLN A 80 0.86 -14.82 -15.58
CA GLN A 80 -0.04 -15.08 -14.46
C GLN A 80 -0.64 -13.79 -13.86
N THR A 81 0.18 -12.75 -13.68
CA THR A 81 -0.35 -11.44 -13.22
C THR A 81 -1.27 -10.82 -14.27
N GLY A 82 -0.99 -11.00 -15.55
CA GLY A 82 -1.84 -10.55 -16.65
C GLY A 82 -3.21 -11.23 -16.63
N GLU A 83 -3.26 -12.53 -16.44
CA GLU A 83 -4.50 -13.32 -16.33
C GLU A 83 -5.34 -12.88 -15.13
N LEU A 84 -4.73 -12.75 -13.94
CA LEU A 84 -5.44 -12.27 -12.75
C LEU A 84 -6.00 -10.86 -12.93
N ARG A 85 -5.23 -9.96 -13.55
CA ARG A 85 -5.68 -8.58 -13.83
C ARG A 85 -6.82 -8.54 -14.85
N ALA A 86 -6.81 -9.42 -15.84
CA ALA A 86 -7.92 -9.55 -16.79
C ALA A 86 -9.24 -9.98 -16.11
N LEU A 87 -9.16 -10.57 -14.93
CA LEU A 87 -10.28 -10.91 -14.05
C LEU A 87 -10.55 -9.85 -12.97
N ASP A 88 -10.05 -8.62 -13.15
CA ASP A 88 -10.16 -7.52 -12.17
C ASP A 88 -9.59 -7.84 -10.78
N ARG A 89 -8.63 -8.78 -10.69
CA ARG A 89 -7.98 -9.10 -9.41
C ARG A 89 -6.93 -8.06 -9.06
N ARG A 90 -6.86 -7.68 -7.79
CA ARG A 90 -5.87 -6.75 -7.24
C ARG A 90 -4.65 -7.54 -6.78
N LEU A 91 -3.48 -7.11 -7.19
CA LEU A 91 -2.24 -7.84 -6.96
C LEU A 91 -1.36 -7.09 -5.98
N VAL A 92 -0.98 -7.79 -4.92
CA VAL A 92 -0.07 -7.33 -3.87
C VAL A 92 1.21 -8.15 -3.95
N CYS A 93 2.33 -7.48 -4.07
CA CYS A 93 3.65 -8.06 -4.13
C CYS A 93 4.24 -8.14 -2.72
N GLN A 94 4.52 -9.31 -2.18
CA GLN A 94 5.21 -9.39 -0.90
C GLN A 94 6.70 -9.17 -1.07
N VAL A 95 7.26 -8.24 -0.30
CA VAL A 95 8.68 -7.89 -0.33
C VAL A 95 9.25 -7.87 1.09
N HIS A 96 10.31 -8.65 1.30
CA HIS A 96 11.08 -8.60 2.55
C HIS A 96 11.95 -7.34 2.55
N VAL A 97 11.62 -6.37 3.38
CA VAL A 97 12.32 -5.08 3.43
C VAL A 97 13.33 -4.98 4.57
N GLY A 98 13.13 -5.73 5.65
CA GLY A 98 14.00 -5.75 6.83
C GLY A 98 14.90 -6.97 6.92
N SER A 99 14.87 -7.86 5.93
CA SER A 99 15.69 -9.08 5.92
C SER A 99 16.10 -9.50 4.51
N VAL A 100 17.11 -10.36 4.43
CA VAL A 100 17.59 -10.98 3.19
C VAL A 100 17.84 -12.47 3.39
N HIS A 101 17.38 -13.30 2.44
CA HIS A 101 17.71 -14.72 2.40
C HIS A 101 18.91 -14.95 1.47
N PRO A 102 19.82 -15.88 1.77
CA PRO A 102 20.97 -16.18 0.87
C PRO A 102 20.57 -16.55 -0.55
N GLN A 103 19.36 -17.10 -0.74
CA GLN A 103 18.81 -17.49 -2.05
C GLN A 103 18.02 -16.37 -2.74
N ASP A 104 17.85 -15.20 -2.12
CA ASP A 104 17.23 -14.06 -2.82
C ASP A 104 18.10 -13.68 -4.02
N PRO A 105 17.54 -13.43 -5.22
CA PRO A 105 18.32 -13.17 -6.43
C PRO A 105 19.28 -11.98 -6.31
N ASP A 106 18.97 -11.06 -5.42
CA ASP A 106 19.72 -9.83 -5.15
C ASP A 106 20.49 -9.86 -3.83
N ALA A 107 20.61 -11.04 -3.19
CA ALA A 107 21.23 -11.16 -1.87
C ALA A 107 22.63 -10.54 -1.82
N THR A 108 23.44 -10.75 -2.85
CA THR A 108 24.83 -10.26 -2.90
C THR A 108 24.93 -8.74 -2.97
N ARG A 109 23.87 -8.04 -3.29
CA ARG A 109 23.82 -6.57 -3.38
C ARG A 109 23.71 -5.89 -2.01
N PHE A 110 23.33 -6.63 -0.97
CA PHE A 110 23.38 -6.13 0.40
C PHE A 110 24.80 -6.30 0.95
N PRO A 111 25.51 -5.23 1.30
CA PRO A 111 26.84 -5.33 1.86
C PRO A 111 26.87 -6.15 3.17
N PRO A 112 27.95 -6.90 3.46
CA PRO A 112 28.04 -7.68 4.69
C PRO A 112 27.79 -6.86 5.97
N GLN A 113 28.18 -5.59 5.96
CA GLN A 113 28.07 -4.68 7.11
C GLN A 113 26.62 -4.31 7.48
N VAL A 114 25.66 -4.53 6.56
CA VAL A 114 24.24 -4.28 6.84
C VAL A 114 23.48 -5.57 7.21
N ARG A 115 24.16 -6.74 7.19
CA ARG A 115 23.56 -8.02 7.53
C ARG A 115 23.83 -8.37 8.98
N GLY A 116 22.77 -8.64 9.71
CA GLY A 116 22.82 -9.01 11.13
C GLY A 116 22.60 -10.49 11.38
N ALA A 117 22.01 -10.77 12.52
CA ALA A 117 21.72 -12.14 12.93
C ALA A 117 20.75 -12.84 11.97
N THR A 118 20.97 -14.13 11.75
CA THR A 118 20.07 -14.97 10.94
C THR A 118 18.97 -15.56 11.82
N ALA A 119 17.73 -15.34 11.42
CA ALA A 119 16.56 -15.92 12.09
C ALA A 119 16.49 -17.43 11.79
N ALA A 120 16.65 -18.27 12.81
CA ALA A 120 16.74 -19.72 12.67
C ALA A 120 15.55 -20.36 11.93
N ARG A 121 14.33 -19.80 12.11
CA ARG A 121 13.11 -20.34 11.51
C ARG A 121 13.03 -20.09 10.00
N THR A 122 13.57 -18.98 9.52
CA THR A 122 13.40 -18.54 8.12
C THR A 122 14.70 -18.59 7.32
N GLY A 123 15.85 -18.75 7.95
CA GLY A 123 17.17 -18.64 7.30
C GLY A 123 17.51 -17.24 6.80
N ARG A 124 16.67 -16.23 7.07
CA ARG A 124 16.87 -14.85 6.64
C ARG A 124 17.72 -14.08 7.65
N SER A 125 18.69 -13.33 7.15
CA SER A 125 19.46 -12.40 7.97
C SER A 125 18.75 -11.06 8.06
N TRP A 126 18.64 -10.51 9.27
CA TRP A 126 18.11 -9.17 9.48
C TRP A 126 19.02 -8.12 8.84
N LEU A 127 18.42 -7.01 8.42
CA LEU A 127 19.12 -5.87 7.86
C LEU A 127 19.20 -4.72 8.86
N ASP A 128 20.35 -4.03 8.90
CA ASP A 128 20.48 -2.78 9.67
C ASP A 128 19.71 -1.66 8.98
N VAL A 129 18.47 -1.48 9.39
CA VAL A 129 17.53 -0.51 8.79
C VAL A 129 17.97 0.95 8.91
N ARG A 130 18.95 1.25 9.78
CA ARG A 130 19.59 2.59 9.90
C ARG A 130 20.43 2.92 8.67
N ARG A 131 20.87 1.93 7.92
CA ARG A 131 21.73 2.07 6.73
C ARG A 131 20.92 2.28 5.45
N TRP A 132 19.97 3.22 5.50
CA TRP A 132 19.05 3.50 4.41
C TRP A 132 19.70 3.63 3.04
N GLU A 133 20.83 4.36 2.92
CA GLU A 133 21.50 4.60 1.64
C GLU A 133 22.05 3.32 0.99
N ALA A 134 22.41 2.32 1.81
CA ALA A 134 22.83 1.01 1.32
C ALA A 134 21.65 0.11 0.94
N LEU A 135 20.50 0.26 1.61
CA LEU A 135 19.33 -0.59 1.40
C LEU A 135 18.43 -0.06 0.27
N ARG A 136 18.25 1.25 0.19
CA ARG A 136 17.33 1.92 -0.74
C ARG A 136 17.48 1.46 -2.20
N PRO A 137 18.66 1.39 -2.81
CA PRO A 137 18.78 0.99 -4.22
C PRO A 137 18.25 -0.42 -4.49
N VAL A 138 18.52 -1.36 -3.58
CA VAL A 138 18.08 -2.75 -3.72
C VAL A 138 16.57 -2.86 -3.52
N LEU A 139 16.01 -2.18 -2.50
CA LEU A 139 14.57 -2.14 -2.26
C LEU A 139 13.81 -1.47 -3.42
N ALA A 140 14.37 -0.40 -3.98
CA ALA A 140 13.79 0.25 -5.16
C ALA A 140 13.69 -0.71 -6.36
N ASP A 141 14.71 -1.55 -6.58
CA ASP A 141 14.69 -2.52 -7.68
C ASP A 141 13.69 -3.66 -7.42
N ARG A 142 13.55 -4.11 -6.16
CA ARG A 142 12.47 -5.05 -5.77
C ARG A 142 11.09 -4.45 -6.07
N PHE A 143 10.86 -3.18 -5.77
CA PHE A 143 9.59 -2.51 -6.05
C PHE A 143 9.37 -2.28 -7.55
N ARG A 144 10.42 -1.94 -8.30
CA ARG A 144 10.34 -1.87 -9.77
C ARG A 144 9.99 -3.21 -10.41
N LEU A 145 10.54 -4.32 -9.89
CA LEU A 145 10.15 -5.66 -10.30
C LEU A 145 8.64 -5.89 -10.10
N CYS A 146 8.12 -5.56 -8.91
CA CYS A 146 6.70 -5.65 -8.63
C CYS A 146 5.88 -4.82 -9.62
N ARG A 147 6.23 -3.54 -9.79
CA ARG A 147 5.52 -2.63 -10.70
C ARG A 147 5.59 -3.12 -12.14
N GLY A 148 6.75 -3.56 -12.60
CA GLY A 148 6.96 -4.07 -13.97
C GLY A 148 6.19 -5.35 -14.26
N LYS A 149 5.88 -6.16 -13.25
CA LYS A 149 5.00 -7.33 -13.35
C LYS A 149 3.51 -7.01 -13.19
N GLY A 150 3.14 -5.74 -13.00
CA GLY A 150 1.74 -5.30 -12.93
C GLY A 150 1.09 -5.40 -11.57
N PHE A 151 1.87 -5.53 -10.49
CA PHE A 151 1.35 -5.37 -9.14
C PHE A 151 1.00 -3.90 -8.87
N GLY A 152 -0.08 -3.66 -8.12
CA GLY A 152 -0.53 -2.33 -7.72
C GLY A 152 -0.19 -1.97 -6.28
N ALA A 153 0.25 -2.96 -5.49
CA ALA A 153 0.59 -2.78 -4.09
C ALA A 153 1.78 -3.64 -3.67
N VAL A 154 2.44 -3.26 -2.58
CA VAL A 154 3.50 -4.05 -1.92
C VAL A 154 3.13 -4.31 -0.48
N LEU A 155 3.32 -5.55 -0.02
CA LEU A 155 3.24 -5.92 1.39
C LEU A 155 4.65 -5.97 1.96
N LEU A 156 4.93 -5.10 2.92
CA LEU A 156 6.26 -4.92 3.51
C LEU A 156 6.46 -5.91 4.65
N ALA A 157 7.20 -6.99 4.38
CA ALA A 157 7.52 -8.01 5.37
C ALA A 157 8.82 -7.70 6.12
N ASP A 158 8.95 -8.27 7.34
CA ASP A 158 10.09 -8.08 8.25
C ASP A 158 10.33 -6.61 8.63
N ALA A 159 9.26 -5.86 8.85
CA ALA A 159 9.27 -4.44 9.20
C ALA A 159 9.31 -4.20 10.72
N ASP A 160 9.73 -5.20 11.51
CA ASP A 160 9.69 -5.18 12.98
C ASP A 160 11.01 -5.63 13.64
N GLY A 161 12.14 -5.45 12.96
CA GLY A 161 13.45 -5.88 13.42
C GLY A 161 13.81 -5.38 14.83
N TYR A 162 13.39 -4.17 15.21
CA TYR A 162 13.60 -3.61 16.55
C TYR A 162 12.99 -4.46 17.69
N ALA A 163 11.91 -5.19 17.41
CA ALA A 163 11.24 -6.07 18.37
C ALA A 163 11.75 -7.53 18.29
N ARG A 164 12.82 -7.75 17.56
CA ARG A 164 13.46 -9.05 17.35
C ARG A 164 14.88 -9.04 17.88
N SER A 165 15.65 -10.06 17.54
CA SER A 165 17.10 -10.13 17.84
C SER A 165 17.88 -9.97 16.52
N PRO A 166 17.95 -8.76 15.94
CA PRO A 166 18.48 -8.55 14.60
C PRO A 166 20.02 -8.59 14.56
N GLY A 167 20.71 -8.64 15.71
CA GLY A 167 22.16 -8.53 15.79
C GLY A 167 22.68 -7.09 15.75
N PHE A 168 21.78 -6.12 15.80
CA PHE A 168 22.04 -4.68 15.89
C PHE A 168 21.21 -4.06 17.03
N PRO A 169 21.70 -3.00 17.66
CA PRO A 169 20.90 -2.24 18.63
C PRO A 169 19.90 -1.34 17.89
N LEU A 170 18.85 -1.93 17.32
CA LEU A 170 17.78 -1.19 16.67
C LEU A 170 16.76 -0.72 17.69
N GLU A 171 16.50 0.60 17.68
CA GLU A 171 15.49 1.23 18.51
C GLU A 171 14.14 1.35 17.78
N PHE A 172 13.09 1.62 18.54
CA PHE A 172 11.74 1.84 18.00
C PHE A 172 11.73 2.92 16.91
N ASP A 173 12.40 4.04 17.14
CA ASP A 173 12.42 5.18 16.21
C ASP A 173 13.24 4.90 14.94
N ASP A 174 14.30 4.10 15.03
CA ASP A 174 15.05 3.66 13.85
C ASP A 174 14.14 2.89 12.89
N GLN A 175 13.39 1.93 13.44
CA GLN A 175 12.46 1.11 12.64
C GLN A 175 11.29 1.95 12.12
N LEU A 176 10.72 2.83 12.92
CA LEU A 176 9.63 3.71 12.53
C LEU A 176 10.03 4.59 11.35
N GLN A 177 11.20 5.23 11.44
CA GLN A 177 11.71 6.07 10.36
C GLN A 177 11.97 5.26 9.08
N PHE A 178 12.56 4.07 9.22
CA PHE A 178 12.79 3.18 8.07
C PHE A 178 11.46 2.80 7.40
N ASN A 179 10.47 2.36 8.15
CA ASN A 179 9.18 1.93 7.62
C ASN A 179 8.48 3.07 6.85
N ARG A 180 8.52 4.29 7.36
CA ARG A 180 8.02 5.48 6.66
C ARG A 180 8.75 5.76 5.35
N ARG A 181 10.08 5.64 5.36
CA ARG A 181 10.90 5.81 4.13
C ARG A 181 10.58 4.75 3.09
N VAL A 182 10.41 3.50 3.50
CA VAL A 182 10.07 2.39 2.59
C VAL A 182 8.66 2.57 2.03
N ALA A 183 7.68 2.97 2.84
CA ALA A 183 6.33 3.29 2.38
C ALA A 183 6.35 4.46 1.37
N GLY A 184 7.11 5.52 1.64
CA GLY A 184 7.31 6.64 0.70
C GLY A 184 7.98 6.20 -0.60
N LEU A 185 8.97 5.30 -0.53
CA LEU A 185 9.62 4.72 -1.71
C LEU A 185 8.62 3.92 -2.56
N ALA A 186 7.76 3.10 -1.95
CA ALA A 186 6.71 2.37 -2.65
C ALA A 186 5.77 3.32 -3.40
N ARG A 187 5.27 4.36 -2.72
CA ARG A 187 4.40 5.38 -3.34
C ARG A 187 5.09 6.11 -4.51
N SER A 188 6.37 6.42 -4.39
CA SER A 188 7.13 7.06 -5.47
C SER A 188 7.30 6.20 -6.72
N LEU A 189 6.97 4.91 -6.62
CA LEU A 189 6.98 3.93 -7.70
C LEU A 189 5.57 3.42 -8.04
N ASP A 190 4.53 4.20 -7.71
CA ASP A 190 3.12 3.89 -7.96
C ASP A 190 2.66 2.55 -7.35
N LEU A 191 3.12 2.23 -6.14
CA LEU A 191 2.73 1.06 -5.38
C LEU A 191 2.12 1.46 -4.04
N SER A 192 0.94 0.97 -3.72
CA SER A 192 0.31 1.15 -2.41
C SER A 192 1.02 0.31 -1.35
N PRO A 193 1.55 0.90 -0.26
CA PRO A 193 2.23 0.15 0.78
C PRO A 193 1.26 -0.51 1.76
N GLY A 194 1.46 -1.79 2.04
CA GLY A 194 0.81 -2.56 3.10
C GLY A 194 1.79 -2.96 4.19
N LEU A 195 1.35 -2.92 5.42
CA LEU A 195 2.13 -3.28 6.61
C LEU A 195 1.85 -4.74 6.98
N LEU A 196 2.89 -5.58 7.06
CA LEU A 196 2.78 -6.93 7.60
C LEU A 196 3.24 -6.96 9.05
N GLY A 197 2.32 -7.30 9.96
CA GLY A 197 2.61 -7.39 11.39
C GLY A 197 3.01 -6.05 12.00
N ASN A 198 4.12 -6.02 12.74
CA ASN A 198 4.66 -4.84 13.44
C ASN A 198 3.64 -4.11 14.33
N LEU A 199 2.87 -4.86 15.10
CA LEU A 199 1.76 -4.35 15.90
C LEU A 199 2.17 -3.32 16.96
N GLY A 200 3.46 -3.22 17.28
CA GLY A 200 3.99 -2.20 18.20
C GLY A 200 4.00 -0.79 17.61
N GLN A 201 4.01 -0.68 16.29
CA GLN A 201 4.09 0.61 15.59
C GLN A 201 2.85 0.95 14.76
N VAL A 202 1.81 0.10 14.76
CA VAL A 202 0.60 0.27 13.94
C VAL A 202 0.02 1.68 14.06
N ALA A 203 -0.19 2.18 15.27
CA ALA A 203 -0.80 3.49 15.48
C ALA A 203 0.04 4.65 14.89
N ALA A 204 1.38 4.50 14.90
CA ALA A 204 2.29 5.50 14.38
C ALA A 204 2.50 5.38 12.86
N LEU A 205 2.27 4.18 12.29
CA LEU A 205 2.49 3.88 10.88
C LEU A 205 1.21 3.91 10.04
N GLU A 206 0.02 3.85 10.66
CA GLU A 206 -1.24 3.84 9.94
C GLU A 206 -1.34 4.94 8.88
N PRO A 207 -0.94 6.21 9.12
CA PRO A 207 -1.04 7.28 8.12
C PRO A 207 -0.17 7.03 6.88
N ASP A 208 0.91 6.26 7.03
CA ASP A 208 1.87 5.99 5.96
C ASP A 208 1.54 4.73 5.14
N PHE A 209 0.53 3.93 5.55
CA PHE A 209 0.18 2.66 4.93
C PHE A 209 -1.29 2.63 4.51
N ASP A 210 -1.59 1.89 3.45
CA ASP A 210 -2.94 1.84 2.86
C ASP A 210 -3.75 0.64 3.36
N PHE A 211 -3.09 -0.39 3.86
CA PHE A 211 -3.71 -1.58 4.43
C PHE A 211 -2.75 -2.28 5.39
N ALA A 212 -3.29 -3.20 6.19
CA ALA A 212 -2.49 -4.06 7.04
C ALA A 212 -2.78 -5.54 6.78
N VAL A 213 -1.77 -6.38 7.00
CA VAL A 213 -1.89 -7.83 7.08
C VAL A 213 -1.36 -8.27 8.43
N ASP A 214 -2.08 -9.13 9.16
CA ASP A 214 -1.58 -9.71 10.40
C ASP A 214 -1.85 -11.21 10.48
N GLU A 215 -0.91 -11.88 11.16
CA GLU A 215 -0.93 -13.30 11.39
C GLU A 215 -1.30 -13.60 12.84
N GLU A 216 -2.29 -14.48 13.03
CA GLU A 216 -2.64 -15.06 14.32
C GLU A 216 -3.04 -14.06 15.40
N CYS A 217 -3.65 -12.92 15.03
CA CYS A 217 -4.02 -11.92 16.03
C CYS A 217 -5.10 -12.40 17.01
N VAL A 218 -6.01 -13.28 16.58
CA VAL A 218 -7.04 -13.86 17.48
C VAL A 218 -6.39 -14.84 18.45
N ARG A 219 -5.60 -15.78 17.92
CA ARG A 219 -4.87 -16.74 18.76
C ARG A 219 -3.97 -16.03 19.79
N LEU A 220 -3.35 -14.94 19.41
CA LEU A 220 -2.44 -14.16 20.25
C LEU A 220 -3.14 -13.04 21.05
N LYS A 221 -4.48 -12.91 20.92
CA LYS A 221 -5.31 -11.91 21.63
C LYS A 221 -4.83 -10.46 21.43
N ARG A 222 -4.48 -10.10 20.19
CA ARG A 222 -3.87 -8.80 19.87
C ARG A 222 -4.53 -8.04 18.72
N CYS A 223 -5.68 -8.51 18.21
CA CYS A 223 -6.38 -7.90 17.08
C CYS A 223 -6.72 -6.42 17.29
N ALA A 224 -7.04 -6.01 18.52
CA ALA A 224 -7.36 -4.62 18.84
C ALA A 224 -6.23 -3.63 18.47
N LYS A 225 -4.97 -4.08 18.34
CA LYS A 225 -3.86 -3.23 17.89
C LYS A 225 -3.98 -2.77 16.46
N LEU A 226 -4.82 -3.43 15.64
CA LEU A 226 -5.05 -3.11 14.24
C LEU A 226 -6.22 -2.14 14.03
N LEU A 227 -6.94 -1.77 15.10
CA LEU A 227 -8.08 -0.84 15.02
C LEU A 227 -7.73 0.51 14.36
N PRO A 228 -6.53 1.09 14.50
CA PRO A 228 -6.19 2.32 13.79
C PRO A 228 -6.45 2.23 12.26
N PHE A 229 -6.14 1.11 11.62
CA PHE A 229 -6.46 0.90 10.20
C PHE A 229 -7.96 0.83 9.94
N VAL A 230 -8.69 0.11 10.79
CA VAL A 230 -10.15 -0.02 10.67
C VAL A 230 -10.85 1.32 10.85
N ASP A 231 -10.44 2.08 11.87
CA ASP A 231 -11.00 3.40 12.18
C ASP A 231 -10.73 4.41 11.05
N ALA A 232 -9.58 4.27 10.39
CA ALA A 232 -9.23 5.05 9.19
C ALA A 232 -9.94 4.55 7.91
N GLY A 233 -10.78 3.51 7.99
CA GLY A 233 -11.45 2.92 6.83
C GLY A 233 -10.55 2.06 5.94
N LYS A 234 -9.33 1.75 6.38
CA LYS A 234 -8.36 0.94 5.64
C LYS A 234 -8.55 -0.55 5.94
N PRO A 235 -8.41 -1.45 4.95
CA PRO A 235 -8.62 -2.87 5.17
C PRO A 235 -7.54 -3.50 6.03
N VAL A 236 -7.98 -4.47 6.83
CA VAL A 236 -7.12 -5.40 7.54
C VAL A 236 -7.38 -6.81 7.02
N PHE A 237 -6.35 -7.42 6.46
CA PHE A 237 -6.34 -8.81 6.06
C PHE A 237 -5.73 -9.65 7.17
N HIS A 238 -6.45 -10.67 7.60
CA HIS A 238 -6.03 -11.47 8.75
C HIS A 238 -5.97 -12.95 8.40
N VAL A 239 -4.95 -13.64 8.90
CA VAL A 239 -4.78 -15.07 8.72
C VAL A 239 -4.57 -15.79 10.05
N GLU A 240 -5.23 -16.94 10.18
CA GLU A 240 -4.94 -17.93 11.22
C GLU A 240 -4.42 -19.23 10.60
N TYR A 241 -3.55 -19.93 11.29
CA TYR A 241 -2.95 -21.18 10.82
C TYR A 241 -3.46 -22.40 11.56
N ALA A 242 -4.20 -22.23 12.64
CA ALA A 242 -4.75 -23.29 13.49
C ALA A 242 -6.18 -22.96 13.92
N GLY A 243 -6.85 -23.92 14.53
CA GLY A 243 -8.24 -23.77 14.97
C GLY A 243 -9.26 -24.01 13.84
N THR A 244 -10.54 -23.93 14.17
CA THR A 244 -11.65 -23.97 13.22
C THR A 244 -12.08 -22.55 12.84
N LEU A 245 -12.91 -22.39 11.80
CA LEU A 245 -13.45 -21.07 11.46
C LEU A 245 -14.27 -20.46 12.61
N THR A 246 -14.97 -21.29 13.39
CA THR A 246 -15.73 -20.83 14.56
C THR A 246 -14.84 -20.27 15.67
N ASP A 247 -13.58 -20.71 15.77
CA ASP A 247 -12.68 -20.25 16.82
C ASP A 247 -12.21 -18.81 16.63
N PHE A 248 -12.13 -18.33 15.39
CA PHE A 248 -11.56 -17.00 15.14
C PHE A 248 -12.42 -16.08 14.28
N CYS A 249 -13.29 -16.60 13.39
CA CYS A 249 -14.05 -15.74 12.47
C CYS A 249 -14.98 -14.76 13.19
N VAL A 250 -15.69 -15.23 14.24
CA VAL A 250 -16.59 -14.34 15.01
C VAL A 250 -15.81 -13.13 15.54
N THR A 251 -14.64 -13.38 16.10
CA THR A 251 -13.79 -12.31 16.66
C THR A 251 -13.24 -11.41 15.55
N SER A 252 -12.59 -11.98 14.54
CA SER A 252 -11.90 -11.19 13.50
C SER A 252 -12.87 -10.43 12.60
N VAL A 253 -14.01 -11.03 12.22
CA VAL A 253 -15.07 -10.36 11.46
C VAL A 253 -15.72 -9.25 12.30
N GLY A 254 -15.90 -9.48 13.61
CA GLY A 254 -16.38 -8.46 14.54
C GLY A 254 -15.47 -7.23 14.63
N TYR A 255 -14.16 -7.39 14.38
CA TYR A 255 -13.22 -6.27 14.19
C TYR A 255 -13.27 -5.66 12.79
N GLY A 256 -14.03 -6.22 11.85
CA GLY A 256 -14.11 -5.75 10.46
C GLY A 256 -12.96 -6.24 9.59
N PHE A 257 -12.31 -7.35 9.93
CA PHE A 257 -11.18 -7.91 9.17
C PHE A 257 -11.66 -8.88 8.10
N ALA A 258 -10.98 -8.87 6.95
CA ALA A 258 -11.07 -9.92 5.95
C ALA A 258 -10.19 -11.10 6.38
N SER A 259 -10.79 -12.19 6.86
CA SER A 259 -10.07 -13.26 7.54
C SER A 259 -10.11 -14.57 6.77
N ILE A 260 -8.98 -15.27 6.78
CA ILE A 260 -8.85 -16.61 6.18
C ILE A 260 -8.05 -17.53 7.09
N ARG A 261 -8.27 -18.83 6.96
CA ARG A 261 -7.36 -19.86 7.47
C ARG A 261 -6.45 -20.34 6.35
N LYS A 262 -5.17 -20.54 6.65
CA LYS A 262 -4.13 -20.98 5.73
C LYS A 262 -3.29 -22.11 6.30
N ASN A 263 -2.61 -22.83 5.43
CA ASN A 263 -1.42 -23.58 5.81
C ASN A 263 -0.24 -22.62 6.03
N ARG A 264 0.69 -22.97 6.92
CA ARG A 264 1.87 -22.13 7.18
C ARG A 264 2.84 -22.03 5.98
N THR A 265 2.73 -22.95 5.05
CA THR A 265 3.44 -22.91 3.76
C THR A 265 2.95 -21.81 2.85
N LEU A 266 1.77 -21.25 3.12
CA LEU A 266 1.11 -20.26 2.25
C LEU A 266 0.93 -20.80 0.81
N ASP A 267 0.55 -22.08 0.70
CA ASP A 267 0.18 -22.74 -0.56
C ASP A 267 -1.18 -22.24 -1.11
N ALA A 268 -1.71 -22.88 -2.14
CA ALA A 268 -3.01 -22.50 -2.74
C ALA A 268 -4.22 -22.69 -1.80
N TRP A 269 -4.14 -23.62 -0.84
CA TRP A 269 -5.26 -23.92 0.05
C TRP A 269 -5.62 -22.73 0.95
N ARG A 270 -6.92 -22.47 1.10
CA ARG A 270 -7.47 -21.49 2.05
C ARG A 270 -8.89 -21.84 2.46
N LEU A 271 -9.30 -21.39 3.64
CA LEU A 271 -10.70 -21.33 4.06
C LEU A 271 -11.04 -19.90 4.48
N PRO A 272 -11.89 -19.17 3.74
CA PRO A 272 -12.31 -17.83 4.11
C PRO A 272 -13.33 -17.86 5.23
N CYS A 273 -13.31 -16.86 6.11
CA CYS A 273 -14.43 -16.60 7.00
C CYS A 273 -15.67 -16.25 6.17
N PRO A 274 -16.88 -16.65 6.63
CA PRO A 274 -18.12 -16.17 6.05
C PRO A 274 -18.16 -14.64 6.03
N ALA A 275 -18.77 -14.08 4.99
CA ALA A 275 -19.09 -12.65 4.99
C ALA A 275 -20.04 -12.33 6.16
N PRO A 276 -19.94 -11.14 6.76
CA PRO A 276 -20.81 -10.70 7.85
C PRO A 276 -22.27 -10.57 7.41
#